data_00257ad945beb77418b4f4120f6ca8a3
#
_entry.id   00257ad945beb77418b4f4120f6ca8a3
#
_cell.length_a   1.000
_cell.length_b   1.000
_cell.length_c   1.000
_cell.angle_alpha   90.00
_cell.angle_beta   90.00
_cell.angle_gamma   90.00
#
_symmetry.space_group_name_H-M   'P 1'
#
loop_
_entity.id
_entity.type
_entity.pdbx_description
1 polymer ?
#
loop_
_entity_poly.entity_id
_entity_poly.type
_entity_poly.pdbx_seq_one_letter_code
_entity_poly.pdbx_strand_id
1 'polypeptide(L)'
;RMLGKANFYAVINEIFSESKIDDIELQKQAIFLVPQLFNSFILTTNFDRVIEHAFKLNNQELNFVGHPGHSDILFGAIGTEDPRLLYKFHGDIGQGLDSSSNIILTAEQYRAFYKKNSPLLRDLKKCFRSRSILFLGASLEKDRTMDILESAVERGSIHYAILDCK
;
A
#
# COMPACT_ATOMS: atom_id res chain seq x y z
N ARG A 1 1.71 -31.92 2.40
CA ARG A 1 1.81 -31.45 3.80
C ARG A 1 1.56 -29.96 3.75
N MET A 2 0.46 -29.48 4.35
CA MET A 2 0.26 -28.04 4.55
C MET A 2 1.35 -27.55 5.48
N LEU A 3 2.12 -26.54 5.05
CA LEU A 3 3.04 -25.82 5.91
C LEU A 3 2.24 -25.22 7.08
N GLY A 4 2.69 -25.42 8.31
CA GLY A 4 2.07 -24.74 9.44
C GLY A 4 2.14 -23.22 9.25
N LYS A 5 1.18 -22.50 9.82
CA LYS A 5 1.03 -21.04 9.62
C LYS A 5 2.34 -20.26 9.87
N ALA A 6 3.09 -20.64 10.91
CA ALA A 6 4.39 -20.03 11.22
C ALA A 6 5.44 -20.26 10.11
N ASN A 7 5.51 -21.45 9.54
CA ASN A 7 6.46 -21.76 8.47
C ASN A 7 6.11 -21.01 7.18
N PHE A 8 4.82 -20.82 6.89
CA PHE A 8 4.37 -20.05 5.73
C PHE A 8 4.84 -18.59 5.81
N TYR A 9 4.66 -17.93 6.95
CA TYR A 9 5.12 -16.56 7.14
C TYR A 9 6.64 -16.44 7.16
N ALA A 10 7.36 -17.42 7.69
CA ALA A 10 8.82 -17.45 7.62
C ALA A 10 9.31 -17.47 6.16
N VAL A 11 8.69 -18.28 5.30
CA VAL A 11 9.00 -18.32 3.86
C VAL A 11 8.70 -17.00 3.18
N ILE A 12 7.55 -16.39 3.48
CA ILE A 12 7.20 -15.08 2.92
C ILE A 12 8.22 -14.01 3.35
N ASN A 13 8.58 -13.97 4.63
CA ASN A 13 9.60 -13.04 5.14
C ASN A 13 10.96 -13.25 4.46
N GLU A 14 11.34 -14.50 4.20
CA GLU A 14 12.58 -14.81 3.49
C GLU A 14 12.56 -14.35 2.04
N ILE A 15 11.44 -14.56 1.34
CA ILE A 15 11.30 -14.18 -0.08
C ILE A 15 11.30 -12.67 -0.25
N PHE A 16 10.59 -11.93 0.58
CA PHE A 16 10.39 -10.50 0.50
C PHE A 16 11.27 -9.69 1.46
N SER A 17 12.35 -10.30 1.98
CA SER A 17 13.31 -9.64 2.85
C SER A 17 13.91 -8.40 2.18
N GLU A 18 13.99 -7.29 2.92
CA GLU A 18 14.65 -6.06 2.47
C GLU A 18 16.11 -6.31 2.04
N SER A 19 16.78 -7.29 2.66
CA SER A 19 18.16 -7.66 2.31
C SER A 19 18.33 -8.26 0.90
N LYS A 20 17.24 -8.59 0.23
CA LYS A 20 17.24 -9.10 -1.16
C LYS A 20 16.97 -8.00 -2.19
N ILE A 21 16.73 -6.78 -1.77
CA ILE A 21 16.57 -5.65 -2.68
C ILE A 21 17.95 -5.27 -3.20
N ASP A 22 18.13 -5.36 -4.51
CA ASP A 22 19.34 -4.90 -5.19
C ASP A 22 19.20 -3.41 -5.48
N ASP A 23 20.06 -2.60 -4.86
CA ASP A 23 20.04 -1.15 -4.97
C ASP A 23 20.25 -0.68 -6.42
N ILE A 24 21.13 -1.35 -7.17
CA ILE A 24 21.42 -0.98 -8.55
C ILE A 24 20.23 -1.28 -9.47
N GLU A 25 19.61 -2.43 -9.28
CA GLU A 25 18.42 -2.80 -10.06
C GLU A 25 17.22 -1.93 -9.66
N LEU A 26 17.06 -1.60 -8.38
CA LEU A 26 15.98 -0.72 -7.92
C LEU A 26 16.10 0.68 -8.54
N GLN A 27 17.31 1.25 -8.62
CA GLN A 27 17.53 2.56 -9.23
C GLN A 27 17.14 2.64 -10.72
N LYS A 28 17.08 1.52 -11.41
CA LYS A 28 16.62 1.44 -12.81
C LYS A 28 15.09 1.33 -12.94
N GLN A 29 14.38 1.10 -11.85
CA GLN A 29 12.93 0.90 -11.85
C GLN A 29 12.17 2.21 -11.66
N ALA A 30 10.99 2.30 -12.27
CA ALA A 30 10.12 3.48 -12.13
C ALA A 30 9.76 3.79 -10.67
N ILE A 31 9.69 2.77 -9.82
CA ILE A 31 9.40 2.94 -8.38
C ILE A 31 10.43 3.81 -7.66
N PHE A 32 11.68 3.86 -8.15
CA PHE A 32 12.75 4.69 -7.60
C PHE A 32 12.48 6.19 -7.76
N LEU A 33 11.60 6.58 -8.70
CA LEU A 33 11.20 7.97 -8.93
C LEU A 33 10.09 8.42 -7.97
N VAL A 34 9.41 7.49 -7.31
CA VAL A 34 8.28 7.82 -6.44
C VAL A 34 8.64 8.82 -5.34
N PRO A 35 9.77 8.68 -4.62
CA PRO A 35 10.18 9.68 -3.62
C PRO A 35 10.44 11.07 -4.20
N GLN A 36 10.86 11.15 -5.45
CA GLN A 36 11.16 12.42 -6.13
C GLN A 36 9.90 13.12 -6.62
N LEU A 37 8.85 12.36 -6.95
CA LEU A 37 7.59 12.86 -7.49
C LEU A 37 6.55 13.16 -6.41
N PHE A 38 6.61 12.42 -5.31
CA PHE A 38 5.57 12.44 -4.29
C PHE A 38 6.16 12.54 -2.89
N ASN A 39 5.96 13.66 -2.26
CA ASN A 39 6.26 13.90 -0.84
C ASN A 39 4.97 13.91 0.01
N SER A 40 3.90 13.35 -0.50
CA SER A 40 2.57 13.42 0.08
C SER A 40 2.13 12.03 0.61
N PHE A 41 1.11 11.49 0.03
CA PHE A 41 0.35 10.35 0.52
C PHE A 41 0.47 9.21 -0.47
N ILE A 42 1.06 8.09 -0.06
CA ILE A 42 1.23 6.91 -0.90
C ILE A 42 0.38 5.77 -0.34
N LEU A 43 -0.45 5.21 -1.20
CA LEU A 43 -1.25 4.04 -0.91
C LEU A 43 -0.74 2.86 -1.73
N THR A 44 -0.50 1.71 -1.10
CA THR A 44 -0.05 0.52 -1.82
C THR A 44 -0.74 -0.73 -1.31
N THR A 45 -0.96 -1.69 -2.22
CA THR A 45 -1.36 -3.05 -1.88
C THR A 45 -0.15 -3.94 -1.59
N ASN A 46 1.06 -3.49 -1.91
CA ASN A 46 2.28 -4.24 -1.65
C ASN A 46 2.61 -4.24 -0.16
N PHE A 47 3.03 -5.37 0.34
CA PHE A 47 3.45 -5.58 1.73
C PHE A 47 4.96 -5.64 1.91
N ASP A 48 5.73 -5.67 0.80
CA ASP A 48 7.20 -5.60 0.78
C ASP A 48 7.72 -4.21 1.20
N ARG A 49 9.04 -4.04 1.24
CA ARG A 49 9.72 -2.81 1.65
C ARG A 49 10.40 -2.04 0.52
N VAL A 50 10.02 -2.31 -0.71
CA VAL A 50 10.65 -1.69 -1.88
C VAL A 50 10.46 -0.17 -1.89
N ILE A 51 9.27 0.32 -1.52
CA ILE A 51 9.00 1.76 -1.49
C ILE A 51 9.83 2.44 -0.40
N GLU A 52 9.84 1.90 0.82
CA GLU A 52 10.65 2.45 1.92
C GLU A 52 12.14 2.47 1.56
N HIS A 53 12.61 1.41 0.91
CA HIS A 53 13.99 1.32 0.46
C HIS A 53 14.31 2.37 -0.61
N ALA A 54 13.39 2.62 -1.55
CA ALA A 54 13.52 3.69 -2.54
C ALA A 54 13.60 5.08 -1.87
N PHE A 55 12.81 5.34 -0.82
CA PHE A 55 12.90 6.57 -0.03
C PHE A 55 14.26 6.72 0.62
N LYS A 56 14.76 5.67 1.27
CA LYS A 56 16.08 5.64 1.91
C LYS A 56 17.21 5.92 0.91
N LEU A 57 17.19 5.31 -0.26
CA LEU A 57 18.21 5.52 -1.30
C LEU A 57 18.15 6.95 -1.89
N ASN A 58 17.01 7.60 -1.86
CA ASN A 58 16.84 9.00 -2.25
C ASN A 58 17.16 9.99 -1.12
N ASN A 59 17.70 9.54 0.03
CA ASN A 59 17.93 10.34 1.24
C ASN A 59 16.67 11.09 1.71
N GLN A 60 15.52 10.45 1.56
CA GLN A 60 14.24 10.95 2.04
C GLN A 60 13.67 10.01 3.09
N GLU A 61 12.96 10.57 4.06
CA GLU A 61 12.32 9.81 5.12
C GLU A 61 10.81 9.88 4.98
N LEU A 62 10.17 8.73 5.22
CA LEU A 62 8.74 8.67 5.44
C LEU A 62 8.44 9.06 6.89
N ASN A 63 7.54 10.01 7.09
CA ASN A 63 7.14 10.40 8.44
C ASN A 63 6.39 9.26 9.13
N PHE A 64 5.69 8.45 8.34
CA PHE A 64 4.92 7.33 8.86
C PHE A 64 4.70 6.22 7.82
N VAL A 65 4.79 4.98 8.30
CA VAL A 65 4.36 3.80 7.53
C VAL A 65 3.20 3.15 8.27
N GLY A 66 2.02 3.16 7.68
CA GLY A 66 0.79 2.60 8.25
C GLY A 66 0.34 1.30 7.58
N HIS A 67 -0.46 0.54 8.31
CA HIS A 67 -1.13 -0.68 7.83
C HIS A 67 -2.53 -0.79 8.44
N PRO A 68 -3.38 -1.77 8.09
CA PRO A 68 -4.79 -1.83 8.49
C PRO A 68 -5.11 -1.75 9.98
N GLY A 69 -4.14 -1.95 10.88
CA GLY A 69 -4.30 -1.72 12.32
C GLY A 69 -4.17 -0.26 12.75
N HIS A 70 -3.77 0.64 11.84
CA HIS A 70 -3.46 2.04 12.11
C HIS A 70 -4.38 3.01 11.34
N SER A 71 -5.68 2.78 11.37
CA SER A 71 -6.64 3.59 10.62
C SER A 71 -6.70 5.06 11.08
N ASP A 72 -6.45 5.34 12.36
CA ASP A 72 -6.42 6.68 12.95
C ASP A 72 -5.31 7.56 12.35
N ILE A 73 -4.19 6.94 11.96
CA ILE A 73 -3.06 7.63 11.36
C ILE A 73 -3.37 8.05 9.92
N LEU A 74 -4.08 7.18 9.20
CA LEU A 74 -4.61 7.53 7.89
C LEU A 74 -5.50 8.79 7.96
N PHE A 75 -6.31 8.90 9.01
CA PHE A 75 -7.15 10.08 9.24
C PHE A 75 -6.36 11.34 9.58
N GLY A 76 -5.36 11.23 10.44
CA GLY A 76 -4.50 12.35 10.81
C GLY A 76 -3.75 12.90 9.60
N ALA A 77 -3.24 12.03 8.74
CA ALA A 77 -2.48 12.40 7.57
C ALA A 77 -3.31 13.08 6.46
N ILE A 78 -4.60 12.80 6.35
CA ILE A 78 -5.47 13.41 5.32
C ILE A 78 -5.55 14.94 5.49
N GLY A 79 -5.41 15.45 6.72
CA GLY A 79 -5.49 16.87 7.04
C GLY A 79 -4.16 17.60 7.02
N THR A 80 -3.01 16.93 6.82
CA THR A 80 -1.68 17.55 6.83
C THR A 80 -1.23 17.96 5.43
N GLU A 81 -0.46 19.05 5.33
CA GLU A 81 0.06 19.54 4.06
C GLU A 81 1.17 18.66 3.48
N ASP A 82 2.03 18.09 4.34
CA ASP A 82 3.11 17.15 3.94
C ASP A 82 3.11 15.94 4.87
N PRO A 83 2.23 14.95 4.63
CA PRO A 83 2.17 13.79 5.50
C PRO A 83 3.35 12.83 5.30
N ARG A 84 3.99 12.78 4.12
CA ARG A 84 4.96 11.74 3.72
C ARG A 84 4.61 10.37 4.32
N LEU A 85 3.36 9.98 4.08
CA LEU A 85 2.75 8.77 4.61
C LEU A 85 2.73 7.68 3.55
N LEU A 86 3.26 6.53 3.88
CA LEU A 86 3.04 5.29 3.15
C LEU A 86 2.01 4.44 3.91
N TYR A 87 0.89 4.11 3.27
CA TYR A 87 -0.12 3.24 3.85
C TYR A 87 -0.26 1.95 3.04
N LYS A 88 0.00 0.82 3.70
CA LYS A 88 0.00 -0.51 3.11
C LYS A 88 -1.30 -1.24 3.40
N PHE A 89 -2.21 -1.29 2.44
CA PHE A 89 -3.54 -1.90 2.64
C PHE A 89 -3.51 -3.37 2.98
N HIS A 90 -2.54 -4.09 2.45
CA HIS A 90 -2.42 -5.53 2.66
C HIS A 90 -1.40 -5.90 3.73
N GLY A 91 -1.03 -4.94 4.59
CA GLY A 91 -0.10 -5.15 5.68
C GLY A 91 1.36 -4.86 5.33
N ASP A 92 2.25 -5.01 6.31
CA ASP A 92 3.68 -4.76 6.20
C ASP A 92 4.47 -5.97 6.71
N ILE A 93 5.40 -6.45 5.90
CA ILE A 93 6.24 -7.59 6.25
C ILE A 93 7.36 -7.25 7.24
N GLY A 94 7.71 -5.97 7.34
CA GLY A 94 8.87 -5.51 8.11
C GLY A 94 8.69 -5.41 9.63
N GLN A 95 7.51 -5.67 10.15
CA GLN A 95 7.17 -5.43 11.56
C GLN A 95 7.37 -6.63 12.49
N GLY A 96 8.10 -7.68 12.07
CA GLY A 96 8.39 -8.88 12.88
C GLY A 96 7.30 -9.96 12.82
N LEU A 97 7.53 -11.07 13.51
CA LEU A 97 6.67 -12.26 13.45
C LEU A 97 5.24 -12.02 13.96
N ASP A 98 5.06 -11.10 14.89
CA ASP A 98 3.73 -10.76 15.44
C ASP A 98 2.89 -9.93 14.48
N SER A 99 3.49 -9.22 13.54
CA SER A 99 2.80 -8.43 12.52
C SER A 99 2.32 -9.24 11.32
N SER A 100 2.79 -10.47 11.18
CA SER A 100 2.35 -11.40 10.13
C SER A 100 0.82 -11.65 10.13
N SER A 101 0.15 -11.38 11.25
CA SER A 101 -1.31 -11.44 11.35
C SER A 101 -2.04 -10.37 10.50
N ASN A 102 -1.34 -9.32 10.09
CA ASN A 102 -1.92 -8.18 9.37
C ASN A 102 -1.69 -8.24 7.86
N ILE A 103 -0.94 -9.23 7.36
CA ILE A 103 -0.71 -9.40 5.93
C ILE A 103 -1.91 -10.13 5.31
N ILE A 104 -2.47 -9.55 4.26
CA ILE A 104 -3.59 -10.11 3.51
C ILE A 104 -3.04 -10.93 2.34
N LEU A 105 -3.00 -12.25 2.50
CA LEU A 105 -2.51 -13.19 1.48
C LEU A 105 -3.56 -14.23 1.05
N THR A 106 -4.55 -14.47 1.90
CA THR A 106 -5.57 -15.49 1.61
C THR A 106 -6.91 -14.86 1.23
N ALA A 107 -7.70 -15.59 0.46
CA ALA A 107 -9.05 -15.15 0.10
C ALA A 107 -9.95 -14.92 1.34
N GLU A 108 -9.70 -15.62 2.44
CA GLU A 108 -10.43 -15.45 3.70
C GLU A 108 -10.05 -14.12 4.36
N GLN A 109 -8.76 -13.85 4.50
CA GLN A 109 -8.24 -12.56 5.01
C GLN A 109 -8.76 -11.41 4.15
N TYR A 110 -8.68 -11.55 2.81
CA TYR A 110 -9.18 -10.56 1.87
C TYR A 110 -10.68 -10.27 2.10
N ARG A 111 -11.51 -11.31 2.22
CA ARG A 111 -12.94 -11.14 2.51
C ARG A 111 -13.21 -10.48 3.86
N ALA A 112 -12.42 -10.80 4.89
CA ALA A 112 -12.56 -10.20 6.21
C ALA A 112 -12.22 -8.70 6.20
N PHE A 113 -11.12 -8.31 5.55
CA PHE A 113 -10.67 -6.92 5.47
C PHE A 113 -11.58 -6.05 4.59
N TYR A 114 -12.03 -6.57 3.47
CA TYR A 114 -12.93 -5.86 2.54
C TYR A 114 -14.41 -6.11 2.82
N LYS A 115 -14.74 -6.51 4.03
CA LYS A 115 -16.14 -6.64 4.47
C LYS A 115 -16.83 -5.28 4.41
N LYS A 116 -18.08 -5.28 3.94
CA LYS A 116 -18.92 -4.06 3.92
C LYS A 116 -18.89 -3.36 5.29
N ASN A 117 -18.65 -2.06 5.29
CA ASN A 117 -18.51 -1.20 6.49
C ASN A 117 -17.25 -1.49 7.35
N SER A 118 -16.24 -2.18 6.83
CA SER A 118 -14.96 -2.27 7.55
C SER A 118 -14.34 -0.87 7.72
N PRO A 119 -13.55 -0.64 8.80
CA PRO A 119 -12.82 0.63 8.97
C PRO A 119 -11.96 0.96 7.74
N LEU A 120 -11.24 -0.01 7.20
CA LEU A 120 -10.43 0.15 6.01
C LEU A 120 -11.23 0.70 4.82
N LEU A 121 -12.40 0.13 4.51
CA LEU A 121 -13.22 0.61 3.40
C LEU A 121 -13.71 2.03 3.59
N ARG A 122 -14.05 2.39 4.82
CA ARG A 122 -14.48 3.75 5.17
C ARG A 122 -13.33 4.74 4.95
N ASP A 123 -12.12 4.37 5.35
CA ASP A 123 -10.93 5.21 5.25
C ASP A 123 -10.49 5.39 3.80
N LEU A 124 -10.51 4.30 3.01
CA LEU A 124 -10.28 4.36 1.57
C LEU A 124 -11.27 5.27 0.85
N LYS A 125 -12.56 5.15 1.17
CA LYS A 125 -13.59 6.03 0.59
C LYS A 125 -13.35 7.50 0.91
N LYS A 126 -12.89 7.81 2.11
CA LYS A 126 -12.52 9.19 2.46
C LYS A 126 -11.35 9.69 1.65
N CYS A 127 -10.29 8.87 1.49
CA CYS A 127 -9.15 9.23 0.65
C CYS A 127 -9.58 9.53 -0.78
N PHE A 128 -10.38 8.66 -1.37
CA PHE A 128 -10.84 8.80 -2.76
C PHE A 128 -11.77 10.01 -2.97
N ARG A 129 -12.52 10.42 -1.95
CA ARG A 129 -13.36 11.60 -2.01
C ARG A 129 -12.63 12.91 -1.78
N SER A 130 -11.59 12.88 -0.96
CA SER A 130 -10.91 14.09 -0.51
C SER A 130 -9.73 14.50 -1.38
N ARG A 131 -9.24 13.60 -2.27
CA ARG A 131 -8.02 13.83 -3.05
C ARG A 131 -8.12 13.26 -4.46
N SER A 132 -7.45 13.93 -5.40
CA SER A 132 -7.14 13.33 -6.69
C SER A 132 -6.08 12.25 -6.49
N ILE A 133 -6.27 11.11 -7.11
CA ILE A 133 -5.39 9.94 -6.97
C ILE A 133 -4.74 9.66 -8.32
N LEU A 134 -3.44 9.41 -8.29
CA LEU A 134 -2.70 8.88 -9.42
C LEU A 134 -2.43 7.40 -9.21
N PHE A 135 -2.95 6.57 -10.10
CA PHE A 135 -2.70 5.13 -10.12
C PHE A 135 -1.44 4.82 -10.90
N LEU A 136 -0.50 4.10 -10.27
CA LEU A 136 0.76 3.66 -10.85
C LEU A 136 0.87 2.15 -10.75
N GLY A 137 1.14 1.47 -11.88
CA GLY A 137 1.34 0.02 -11.92
C GLY A 137 0.11 -0.81 -11.52
N ALA A 138 -1.06 -0.21 -11.51
CA ALA A 138 -2.31 -0.90 -11.25
C ALA A 138 -2.94 -1.35 -12.58
N SER A 139 -3.44 -2.60 -12.63
CA SER A 139 -4.12 -3.11 -13.83
C SER A 139 -5.45 -2.38 -14.11
N LEU A 140 -6.04 -1.76 -13.09
CA LEU A 140 -7.38 -1.18 -13.11
C LEU A 140 -8.47 -2.15 -13.61
N GLU A 141 -8.16 -3.45 -13.58
CA GLU A 141 -9.18 -4.48 -13.81
C GLU A 141 -10.23 -4.44 -12.71
N LYS A 142 -11.41 -4.94 -13.03
CA LYS A 142 -12.52 -4.94 -12.07
C LYS A 142 -12.21 -5.86 -10.89
N ASP A 143 -11.70 -5.25 -9.84
CA ASP A 143 -11.46 -5.88 -8.54
C ASP A 143 -12.18 -5.09 -7.43
N ARG A 144 -12.01 -5.50 -6.18
CA ARG A 144 -12.65 -4.82 -5.05
C ARG A 144 -12.13 -3.41 -4.80
N THR A 145 -10.90 -3.11 -5.18
CA THR A 145 -10.34 -1.76 -5.07
C THR A 145 -11.06 -0.83 -6.04
N MET A 146 -11.31 -1.30 -7.26
CA MET A 146 -12.10 -0.57 -8.25
C MET A 146 -13.56 -0.42 -7.83
N ASP A 147 -14.19 -1.46 -7.27
CA ASP A 147 -15.54 -1.37 -6.72
C ASP A 147 -15.64 -0.29 -5.61
N ILE A 148 -14.59 -0.15 -4.79
CA ILE A 148 -14.52 0.88 -3.75
C ILE A 148 -14.38 2.26 -4.37
N LEU A 149 -13.48 2.40 -5.34
CA LEU A 149 -13.26 3.63 -6.08
C LEU A 149 -14.57 4.08 -6.73
N GLU A 150 -15.22 3.21 -7.51
CA GLU A 150 -16.52 3.49 -8.13
C GLU A 150 -17.58 3.95 -7.10
N SER A 151 -17.60 3.29 -5.93
CA SER A 151 -18.54 3.65 -4.86
C SER A 151 -18.19 4.93 -4.10
N ALA A 152 -16.96 5.41 -4.24
CA ALA A 152 -16.42 6.57 -3.53
C ALA A 152 -16.35 7.82 -4.40
N VAL A 153 -16.19 7.64 -5.71
CA VAL A 153 -16.11 8.75 -6.65
C VAL A 153 -17.44 9.52 -6.64
N GLU A 154 -17.34 10.80 -6.31
CA GLU A 154 -18.45 11.75 -6.45
C GLU A 154 -18.39 12.40 -7.81
N ARG A 155 -19.52 12.89 -8.32
CA ARG A 155 -19.55 13.62 -9.58
C ARG A 155 -18.61 14.83 -9.49
N GLY A 156 -17.59 14.85 -10.35
CA GLY A 156 -16.59 15.91 -10.41
C GLY A 156 -15.22 15.56 -9.80
N SER A 157 -15.06 14.42 -9.15
CA SER A 157 -13.74 13.92 -8.74
C SER A 157 -12.96 13.45 -9.96
N ILE A 158 -11.71 13.90 -10.09
CA ILE A 158 -10.81 13.50 -11.17
C ILE A 158 -9.68 12.69 -10.58
N HIS A 159 -9.49 11.48 -11.11
CA HIS A 159 -8.36 10.60 -10.80
C HIS A 159 -7.58 10.34 -12.08
N TYR A 160 -6.31 9.96 -11.94
CA TYR A 160 -5.38 9.77 -13.05
C TYR A 160 -4.81 8.36 -12.99
N ALA A 161 -4.41 7.82 -14.14
CA ALA A 161 -3.71 6.55 -14.22
C ALA A 161 -2.62 6.60 -15.29
N ILE A 162 -1.49 5.97 -15.00
CA ILE A 162 -0.47 5.65 -16.00
C ILE A 162 -0.66 4.18 -16.35
N LEU A 163 -1.04 3.94 -17.59
CA LEU A 163 -1.31 2.61 -18.13
C LEU A 163 -0.25 2.24 -19.15
N ASP A 164 0.09 0.96 -19.20
CA ASP A 164 0.90 0.42 -20.27
C ASP A 164 0.04 0.32 -21.54
N CYS A 165 0.47 0.97 -22.60
CA CYS A 165 -0.16 0.86 -23.91
C CYS A 165 0.37 -0.40 -24.60
N LYS A 166 -0.36 -1.49 -24.47
CA LYS A 166 -0.10 -2.70 -25.28
C LYS A 166 -0.66 -2.55 -26.68
#